data_de85e785c006c2216a125c642f568250
#
_entry.id   de85e785c006c2216a125c642f568250
#
_cell.length_a   1.000
_cell.length_b   1.000
_cell.length_c   1.000
_cell.angle_alpha   90.00
_cell.angle_beta   90.00
_cell.angle_gamma   90.00
#
_symmetry.space_group_name_H-M   'P 1'
#
loop_
_entity.id
_entity.type
_entity.pdbx_description
1 polymer ?
#
loop_
_entity_poly.entity_id
_entity_poly.type
_entity_poly.pdbx_seq_one_letter_code
_entity_poly.pdbx_strand_id
1 'polypeptide(L)'
;LGGDLEKDPFLTGKDGFSLLYDNDYDEFSPISQEVKEQLLAAEGVDQSSVKLVEGGYLSPTFSRKGLEPLNDTDDSVKELEEEYGSSGLPVEVMLGADYCTVQILSEEEIRELTAFAREHDLEVDMESLAAGTGVLLLHDHILSPAKERLAGESVGEPITFSTLWTKEERERRMEATQEELEQMGEVERKTSRPLTLCGYMDTKAEGFPDFPRSWHGENILYFVISREGFDKLPTEAKTLLVEMDAEDGREADVQKDVERITAAENRRRDEAGEAGVFFISAEDLLEEAGSYIFVSNLVFGVIAVLLIFAGLLNYFNVCVTGILSRRREFDMLERIGMTRRQLRWMLAAEGSFYVLAAAALLLTVGSAILAALGAFMGSRISWFAFHWPVGPAALMTAGLFVICLTVPFLACRRGR
;
A
#
# COMPACT_ATOMS: atom_id res chain seq x y z
N LEU A 1 -7.55 13.32 -5.84
CA LEU A 1 -7.05 12.00 -5.46
C LEU A 1 -5.73 11.72 -6.19
N GLY A 2 -4.73 12.55 -6.04
CA GLY A 2 -3.39 12.32 -6.51
C GLY A 2 -2.55 11.97 -5.28
N GLY A 3 -2.33 10.70 -5.02
CA GLY A 3 -1.26 10.25 -4.15
C GLY A 3 0.08 10.57 -4.82
N ASP A 4 1.10 10.67 -4.03
CA ASP A 4 2.48 10.78 -4.51
C ASP A 4 2.90 9.35 -4.88
N LEU A 5 2.61 8.95 -6.13
CA LEU A 5 2.93 7.60 -6.64
C LEU A 5 4.44 7.31 -6.60
N GLU A 6 5.29 8.35 -6.54
CA GLU A 6 6.73 8.20 -6.36
C GLU A 6 7.14 7.57 -5.01
N LYS A 7 6.18 7.48 -4.06
CA LYS A 7 6.38 6.82 -2.76
C LYS A 7 5.75 5.43 -2.66
N ASP A 8 5.20 4.92 -3.76
CA ASP A 8 4.71 3.55 -3.80
C ASP A 8 5.91 2.60 -3.65
N PRO A 9 5.89 1.66 -2.70
CA PRO A 9 6.99 0.70 -2.52
C PRO A 9 7.25 -0.20 -3.74
N PHE A 10 6.30 -0.26 -4.70
CA PHE A 10 6.48 -0.94 -5.97
C PHE A 10 7.09 -0.05 -7.07
N LEU A 11 7.15 1.26 -6.86
CA LEU A 11 7.73 2.24 -7.77
C LEU A 11 9.04 2.74 -7.18
N THR A 12 10.05 1.89 -7.15
CA THR A 12 11.40 2.29 -6.78
C THR A 12 12.17 2.68 -8.03
N GLY A 13 12.85 3.81 -7.95
CA GLY A 13 13.57 4.36 -9.08
C GLY A 13 12.71 5.25 -10.00
N LYS A 14 13.36 5.86 -10.98
CA LYS A 14 12.78 6.84 -11.90
C LYS A 14 11.71 6.24 -12.82
N ASP A 15 11.98 5.07 -13.36
CA ASP A 15 11.14 4.38 -14.34
C ASP A 15 10.48 3.13 -13.75
N GLY A 16 10.92 2.66 -12.58
CA GLY A 16 10.29 1.65 -11.74
C GLY A 16 10.00 0.32 -12.43
N PHE A 17 10.99 -0.24 -13.16
CA PHE A 17 10.88 -1.59 -13.68
C PHE A 17 11.23 -2.61 -12.59
N SER A 18 10.25 -3.37 -12.16
CA SER A 18 10.42 -4.40 -11.15
C SER A 18 9.97 -5.75 -11.68
N LEU A 19 10.85 -6.73 -11.64
CA LEU A 19 10.50 -8.11 -11.90
C LEU A 19 10.40 -8.85 -10.57
N LEU A 20 9.19 -9.16 -10.19
CA LEU A 20 8.85 -9.90 -8.99
C LEU A 20 8.59 -11.35 -9.32
N TYR A 21 8.85 -12.16 -8.34
CA TYR A 21 8.43 -13.55 -8.33
C TYR A 21 6.94 -13.64 -7.98
N ASP A 22 6.17 -14.36 -8.80
CA ASP A 22 4.74 -14.58 -8.52
C ASP A 22 4.60 -15.56 -7.35
N ASN A 23 3.93 -15.08 -6.33
CA ASN A 23 3.75 -15.80 -5.07
C ASN A 23 2.38 -16.46 -5.03
N ASP A 24 2.12 -17.33 -5.99
CA ASP A 24 1.01 -18.25 -5.81
C ASP A 24 1.43 -19.29 -4.75
N TYR A 25 0.65 -19.41 -3.69
CA TYR A 25 0.96 -20.14 -2.42
C TYR A 25 1.54 -21.55 -2.58
N ASP A 26 1.52 -22.10 -3.78
CA ASP A 26 1.88 -23.48 -4.03
C ASP A 26 3.27 -23.71 -4.65
N GLU A 27 3.88 -22.72 -5.28
CA GLU A 27 5.18 -22.89 -5.95
C GLU A 27 6.08 -21.66 -5.84
N PHE A 28 7.22 -21.79 -5.17
CA PHE A 28 8.25 -20.77 -5.11
C PHE A 28 9.25 -20.93 -6.24
N SER A 29 9.10 -20.20 -7.31
CA SER A 29 9.98 -20.28 -8.49
C SER A 29 10.73 -18.95 -8.69
N PRO A 30 11.88 -18.77 -8.06
CA PRO A 30 12.65 -17.53 -8.12
C PRO A 30 13.09 -17.20 -9.55
N ILE A 31 13.52 -15.94 -9.76
CA ILE A 31 14.03 -15.50 -11.05
C ILE A 31 15.25 -16.30 -11.43
N SER A 32 15.23 -16.93 -12.61
CA SER A 32 16.35 -17.75 -13.08
C SER A 32 17.57 -16.87 -13.39
N GLN A 33 18.76 -17.45 -13.26
CA GLN A 33 19.99 -16.76 -13.60
C GLN A 33 20.03 -16.30 -15.06
N GLU A 34 19.44 -17.09 -15.97
CA GLU A 34 19.36 -16.76 -17.38
C GLU A 34 18.49 -15.52 -17.62
N VAL A 35 17.31 -15.44 -16.97
CA VAL A 35 16.43 -14.27 -17.06
C VAL A 35 17.11 -13.04 -16.49
N LYS A 36 17.76 -13.17 -15.31
CA LYS A 36 18.53 -12.08 -14.72
C LYS A 36 19.59 -11.54 -15.68
N GLU A 37 20.38 -12.42 -16.30
CA GLU A 37 21.42 -12.01 -17.24
C GLU A 37 20.83 -11.35 -18.50
N GLN A 38 19.70 -11.83 -19.03
CA GLN A 38 19.01 -11.22 -20.15
C GLN A 38 18.48 -9.83 -19.82
N LEU A 39 17.89 -9.64 -18.65
CA LEU A 39 17.40 -8.35 -18.17
C LEU A 39 18.53 -7.34 -18.04
N LEU A 40 19.63 -7.73 -17.39
CA LEU A 40 20.79 -6.85 -17.20
C LEU A 40 21.52 -6.53 -18.49
N ALA A 41 21.41 -7.39 -19.52
CA ALA A 41 22.01 -7.18 -20.84
C ALA A 41 21.08 -6.44 -21.80
N ALA A 42 19.85 -6.11 -21.42
CA ALA A 42 18.92 -5.40 -22.29
C ALA A 42 19.45 -3.98 -22.60
N GLU A 43 19.33 -3.59 -23.89
CA GLU A 43 19.86 -2.31 -24.37
C GLU A 43 19.03 -1.14 -23.83
N GLY A 44 19.66 -0.17 -23.17
CA GLY A 44 19.01 1.00 -22.58
C GLY A 44 18.69 0.86 -21.10
N VAL A 45 19.08 -0.23 -20.46
CA VAL A 45 19.01 -0.35 -18.99
C VAL A 45 20.12 0.48 -18.35
N ASP A 46 19.76 1.36 -17.41
CA ASP A 46 20.74 2.06 -16.58
C ASP A 46 21.36 1.11 -15.57
N GLN A 47 22.57 0.65 -15.86
CA GLN A 47 23.29 -0.29 -15.02
C GLN A 47 23.57 0.23 -13.60
N SER A 48 23.54 1.53 -13.39
CA SER A 48 23.76 2.13 -12.07
C SER A 48 22.52 2.09 -11.17
N SER A 49 21.34 1.93 -11.76
CA SER A 49 20.05 1.83 -11.05
C SER A 49 19.71 0.40 -10.61
N VAL A 50 20.39 -0.60 -11.16
CA VAL A 50 20.05 -2.01 -10.93
C VAL A 50 20.20 -2.36 -9.46
N LYS A 51 19.09 -2.82 -8.87
CA LYS A 51 19.04 -3.36 -7.53
C LYS A 51 18.55 -4.80 -7.57
N LEU A 52 19.20 -5.66 -6.80
CA LEU A 52 18.89 -7.08 -6.72
C LEU A 52 18.55 -7.45 -5.29
N VAL A 53 17.45 -8.14 -5.11
CA VAL A 53 17.13 -8.80 -3.85
C VAL A 53 17.45 -10.27 -3.99
N GLU A 54 18.41 -10.74 -3.20
CA GLU A 54 18.77 -12.15 -3.13
C GLU A 54 18.34 -12.73 -1.78
N GLY A 55 17.98 -14.00 -1.76
CA GLY A 55 17.53 -14.65 -0.55
C GLY A 55 16.95 -16.04 -0.81
N GLY A 56 16.01 -16.44 0.02
CA GLY A 56 15.32 -17.72 -0.11
C GLY A 56 14.07 -17.81 0.73
N TYR A 57 13.33 -18.89 0.51
CA TYR A 57 12.12 -19.22 1.26
C TYR A 57 12.38 -20.40 2.16
N LEU A 58 12.04 -20.27 3.43
CA LEU A 58 12.28 -21.24 4.49
C LEU A 58 11.10 -21.28 5.45
N SER A 59 10.98 -22.32 6.23
CA SER A 59 10.04 -22.44 7.33
C SER A 59 10.74 -22.06 8.63
N PRO A 60 10.36 -20.96 9.31
CA PRO A 60 10.96 -20.56 10.57
C PRO A 60 10.34 -21.35 11.73
N THR A 61 11.13 -21.64 12.74
CA THR A 61 10.67 -22.18 14.02
C THR A 61 11.19 -21.29 15.15
N PHE A 62 10.28 -20.65 15.84
CA PHE A 62 10.59 -19.74 16.94
C PHE A 62 10.62 -20.47 18.29
N SER A 63 11.31 -19.91 19.27
CA SER A 63 10.96 -20.13 20.66
C SER A 63 9.58 -19.50 20.97
N ARG A 64 8.91 -19.98 22.01
CA ARG A 64 7.61 -19.43 22.45
C ARG A 64 7.71 -17.91 22.67
N LYS A 65 8.74 -17.45 23.35
CA LYS A 65 8.98 -16.05 23.65
C LYS A 65 9.32 -15.24 22.40
N GLY A 66 10.02 -15.86 21.44
CA GLY A 66 10.33 -15.23 20.18
C GLY A 66 9.10 -14.98 19.31
N LEU A 67 8.05 -15.80 19.41
CA LEU A 67 6.81 -15.67 18.64
C LEU A 67 5.76 -14.77 19.29
N GLU A 68 5.84 -14.57 20.61
CA GLU A 68 4.83 -13.85 21.40
C GLU A 68 4.45 -12.45 20.85
N PRO A 69 5.38 -11.67 20.27
CA PRO A 69 5.02 -10.38 19.65
C PRO A 69 4.04 -10.50 18.48
N LEU A 70 4.08 -11.59 17.72
CA LEU A 70 3.26 -11.81 16.54
C LEU A 70 1.88 -12.41 16.87
N ASN A 71 1.78 -13.21 17.91
CA ASN A 71 0.56 -13.92 18.28
C ASN A 71 0.08 -13.53 19.69
N ASP A 72 -1.24 -13.60 19.91
CA ASP A 72 -1.83 -13.66 21.24
C ASP A 72 -1.69 -15.11 21.75
N THR A 73 -0.49 -15.40 22.27
CA THR A 73 -0.01 -16.78 22.42
C THR A 73 -0.72 -17.58 23.50
N ASP A 74 -1.27 -16.94 24.53
CA ASP A 74 -1.88 -17.70 25.63
C ASP A 74 -3.17 -18.43 25.21
N ASP A 75 -3.97 -17.84 24.34
CA ASP A 75 -5.21 -18.46 23.85
C ASP A 75 -4.93 -19.35 22.64
N SER A 76 -4.09 -18.91 21.68
CA SER A 76 -3.73 -19.71 20.49
C SER A 76 -2.93 -20.97 20.85
N VAL A 77 -2.04 -20.90 21.86
CA VAL A 77 -1.30 -22.08 22.31
C VAL A 77 -2.21 -23.06 23.03
N LYS A 78 -3.18 -22.60 23.82
CA LYS A 78 -4.17 -23.49 24.45
C LYS A 78 -5.06 -24.15 23.42
N GLU A 79 -5.54 -23.39 22.44
CA GLU A 79 -6.34 -23.94 21.34
C GLU A 79 -5.55 -24.96 20.53
N LEU A 80 -4.28 -24.66 20.20
CA LEU A 80 -3.38 -25.59 19.52
C LEU A 80 -3.04 -26.82 20.37
N GLU A 81 -2.79 -26.65 21.69
CA GLU A 81 -2.56 -27.77 22.62
C GLU A 81 -3.83 -28.63 22.80
N GLU A 82 -5.02 -28.04 22.80
CA GLU A 82 -6.28 -28.76 22.88
C GLU A 82 -6.62 -29.49 21.57
N GLU A 83 -6.35 -28.85 20.43
CA GLU A 83 -6.70 -29.39 19.10
C GLU A 83 -5.67 -30.39 18.60
N TYR A 84 -4.37 -30.13 18.82
CA TYR A 84 -3.26 -30.91 18.25
C TYR A 84 -2.32 -31.53 19.28
N GLY A 85 -2.49 -31.26 20.56
CA GLY A 85 -1.66 -31.80 21.63
C GLY A 85 -1.66 -33.32 21.71
N SER A 86 -2.62 -33.99 21.04
CA SER A 86 -2.69 -35.44 20.88
C SER A 86 -1.89 -35.95 19.66
N SER A 87 -1.45 -35.08 18.75
CA SER A 87 -0.79 -35.46 17.49
C SER A 87 0.68 -35.86 17.65
N GLY A 88 1.27 -35.68 18.84
CA GLY A 88 2.67 -35.99 19.08
C GLY A 88 3.67 -35.04 18.42
N LEU A 89 3.21 -34.04 17.68
CA LEU A 89 4.08 -32.98 17.13
C LEU A 89 4.47 -32.01 18.27
N PRO A 90 5.76 -31.64 18.39
CA PRO A 90 6.16 -30.62 19.34
C PRO A 90 5.39 -29.30 19.09
N VAL A 91 4.86 -28.70 20.13
CA VAL A 91 4.16 -27.40 20.05
C VAL A 91 5.03 -26.34 19.37
N GLU A 92 6.34 -26.40 19.53
CA GLU A 92 7.34 -25.54 18.88
C GLU A 92 7.34 -25.64 17.35
N VAL A 93 7.05 -26.81 16.80
CA VAL A 93 6.91 -26.98 15.32
C VAL A 93 5.61 -26.38 14.81
N MET A 94 4.57 -26.35 15.64
CA MET A 94 3.26 -25.81 15.31
C MET A 94 3.20 -24.26 15.46
N LEU A 95 4.11 -23.68 16.22
CA LEU A 95 4.30 -22.24 16.36
C LEU A 95 5.15 -21.62 15.24
N GLY A 96 5.57 -22.40 14.24
CA GLY A 96 6.26 -21.90 13.06
C GLY A 96 5.27 -21.40 12.00
N ALA A 97 5.69 -20.45 11.22
CA ALA A 97 4.98 -20.14 9.97
C ALA A 97 5.29 -21.21 8.92
N ASP A 98 4.34 -21.49 8.03
CA ASP A 98 4.55 -22.47 6.96
C ASP A 98 5.75 -22.10 6.10
N TYR A 99 5.95 -20.78 5.86
CA TYR A 99 7.11 -20.25 5.17
C TYR A 99 7.38 -18.78 5.52
N CYS A 100 8.58 -18.34 5.23
CA CYS A 100 9.02 -16.97 5.35
C CYS A 100 9.98 -16.61 4.23
N THR A 101 10.11 -15.33 3.95
CA THR A 101 11.20 -14.81 3.12
C THR A 101 12.40 -14.49 3.99
N VAL A 102 13.59 -14.88 3.56
CA VAL A 102 14.86 -14.51 4.18
C VAL A 102 15.70 -13.78 3.14
N GLN A 103 15.78 -12.46 3.24
CA GLN A 103 16.57 -11.60 2.34
C GLN A 103 17.98 -11.43 2.85
N ILE A 104 18.93 -11.47 1.93
CA ILE A 104 20.32 -11.15 2.20
C ILE A 104 20.52 -9.65 2.10
N LEU A 105 21.08 -9.04 3.13
CA LEU A 105 21.46 -7.64 3.13
C LEU A 105 22.95 -7.46 2.77
N SER A 106 23.23 -6.38 2.08
CA SER A 106 24.58 -5.87 1.89
C SER A 106 25.13 -5.26 3.19
N GLU A 107 26.45 -5.07 3.27
CA GLU A 107 27.09 -4.39 4.42
C GLU A 107 26.61 -2.94 4.56
N GLU A 108 26.22 -2.30 3.47
CA GLU A 108 25.72 -0.92 3.47
C GLU A 108 24.34 -0.85 4.09
N GLU A 109 23.42 -1.70 3.66
CA GLU A 109 22.06 -1.81 4.22
C GLU A 109 22.10 -2.16 5.71
N ILE A 110 22.99 -3.07 6.14
CA ILE A 110 23.17 -3.39 7.57
C ILE A 110 23.67 -2.15 8.35
N ARG A 111 24.58 -1.33 7.77
CA ARG A 111 25.04 -0.09 8.40
C ARG A 111 23.93 0.93 8.54
N GLU A 112 23.09 1.09 7.51
CA GLU A 112 21.96 2.01 7.52
C GLU A 112 20.92 1.57 8.58
N LEU A 113 20.54 0.29 8.62
CA LEU A 113 19.67 -0.25 9.66
C LEU A 113 20.27 -0.08 11.06
N THR A 114 21.59 -0.25 11.21
CA THR A 114 22.27 -0.03 12.50
C THR A 114 22.21 1.43 12.92
N ALA A 115 22.38 2.36 11.99
CA ALA A 115 22.27 3.80 12.27
C ALA A 115 20.83 4.16 12.67
N PHE A 116 19.85 3.67 11.93
CA PHE A 116 18.43 3.83 12.21
C PHE A 116 18.05 3.29 13.60
N ALA A 117 18.47 2.07 13.92
CA ALA A 117 18.20 1.46 15.22
C ALA A 117 18.77 2.28 16.40
N ARG A 118 19.95 2.87 16.24
CA ARG A 118 20.56 3.75 17.25
C ARG A 118 19.86 5.09 17.38
N GLU A 119 19.44 5.67 16.26
CA GLU A 119 18.74 6.96 16.26
C GLU A 119 17.38 6.87 16.97
N HIS A 120 16.71 5.73 16.81
CA HIS A 120 15.37 5.50 17.39
C HIS A 120 15.40 4.71 18.71
N ASP A 121 16.58 4.44 19.27
CA ASP A 121 16.77 3.70 20.52
C ASP A 121 16.04 2.34 20.55
N LEU A 122 16.11 1.61 19.43
CA LEU A 122 15.43 0.32 19.25
C LEU A 122 16.18 -0.79 20.01
N GLU A 123 15.44 -1.65 20.69
CA GLU A 123 15.96 -2.85 21.34
C GLU A 123 16.18 -3.96 20.30
N VAL A 124 17.31 -3.92 19.58
CA VAL A 124 17.70 -4.88 18.54
C VAL A 124 19.19 -5.21 18.62
N ASP A 125 19.55 -6.46 18.32
CA ASP A 125 20.95 -6.94 18.31
C ASP A 125 21.55 -6.87 16.90
N MET A 126 21.98 -5.69 16.51
CA MET A 126 22.62 -5.45 15.21
C MET A 126 24.04 -6.06 15.11
N GLU A 127 24.68 -6.37 16.23
CA GLU A 127 26.00 -7.00 16.24
C GLU A 127 25.91 -8.46 15.78
N SER A 128 24.95 -9.20 16.29
CA SER A 128 24.67 -10.59 15.85
C SER A 128 24.25 -10.67 14.39
N LEU A 129 23.45 -9.68 13.91
CA LEU A 129 23.07 -9.59 12.49
C LEU A 129 24.32 -9.42 11.60
N ALA A 130 25.17 -8.44 11.92
CA ALA A 130 26.39 -8.17 11.16
C ALA A 130 27.40 -9.33 11.21
N ALA A 131 27.50 -10.02 12.35
CA ALA A 131 28.38 -11.20 12.51
C ALA A 131 27.83 -12.48 11.84
N GLY A 132 26.65 -12.42 11.23
CA GLY A 132 26.01 -13.60 10.62
C GLY A 132 25.61 -14.69 11.60
N THR A 133 25.37 -14.33 12.86
CA THR A 133 24.89 -15.25 13.90
C THR A 133 23.44 -14.99 14.28
N GLY A 134 22.85 -13.91 13.75
CA GLY A 134 21.48 -13.53 14.03
C GLY A 134 20.69 -13.16 12.77
N VAL A 135 19.40 -13.00 12.95
CA VAL A 135 18.42 -12.65 11.93
C VAL A 135 17.44 -11.62 12.50
N LEU A 136 17.11 -10.61 11.71
CA LEU A 136 16.17 -9.54 12.09
C LEU A 136 14.84 -9.74 11.38
N LEU A 137 13.72 -9.62 12.08
CA LEU A 137 12.39 -9.66 11.49
C LEU A 137 11.93 -8.24 11.17
N LEU A 138 11.54 -8.03 9.92
CA LEU A 138 10.91 -6.79 9.48
C LEU A 138 9.38 -6.96 9.48
N HIS A 139 8.66 -5.92 9.88
CA HIS A 139 7.20 -5.90 9.84
C HIS A 139 6.67 -4.54 9.37
N ASP A 140 5.47 -4.55 8.84
CA ASP A 140 4.81 -3.37 8.31
C ASP A 140 3.73 -2.87 9.28
N HIS A 141 4.17 -2.21 10.36
CA HIS A 141 3.31 -1.60 11.39
C HIS A 141 2.23 -2.54 11.98
N ILE A 142 2.55 -3.84 12.09
CA ILE A 142 1.60 -4.85 12.59
C ILE A 142 1.61 -4.97 14.12
N LEU A 143 2.64 -4.46 14.80
CA LEU A 143 2.76 -4.57 16.25
C LEU A 143 2.05 -3.41 16.94
N SER A 144 1.23 -3.73 17.94
CA SER A 144 0.71 -2.73 18.88
C SER A 144 1.79 -2.29 19.85
N PRO A 145 1.66 -1.12 20.54
CA PRO A 145 2.67 -0.67 21.50
C PRO A 145 2.96 -1.66 22.66
N ALA A 146 1.99 -2.51 23.00
CA ALA A 146 2.19 -3.58 23.97
C ALA A 146 3.04 -4.71 23.40
N LYS A 147 2.85 -5.06 22.13
CA LYS A 147 3.60 -6.09 21.41
C LYS A 147 5.01 -5.63 21.05
N GLU A 148 5.23 -4.33 20.79
CA GLU A 148 6.59 -3.78 20.62
C GLU A 148 7.48 -4.00 21.84
N ARG A 149 6.93 -3.88 23.07
CA ARG A 149 7.67 -4.20 24.26
C ARG A 149 8.03 -5.70 24.34
N LEU A 150 7.11 -6.58 23.97
CA LEU A 150 7.39 -8.02 23.92
C LEU A 150 8.43 -8.34 22.84
N ALA A 151 8.44 -7.59 21.73
CA ALA A 151 9.46 -7.70 20.71
C ALA A 151 10.87 -7.37 21.25
N GLY A 152 11.01 -6.29 22.04
CA GLY A 152 12.27 -5.99 22.75
C GLY A 152 12.68 -7.08 23.73
N GLU A 153 11.73 -7.63 24.50
CA GLU A 153 11.99 -8.73 25.44
C GLU A 153 12.40 -10.05 24.73
N SER A 154 12.04 -10.23 23.44
CA SER A 154 12.35 -11.42 22.64
C SER A 154 13.73 -11.41 21.99
N VAL A 155 14.46 -10.31 22.08
CA VAL A 155 15.83 -10.20 21.55
C VAL A 155 16.72 -11.24 22.22
N GLY A 156 17.50 -11.94 21.41
CA GLY A 156 18.39 -13.00 21.88
C GLY A 156 17.77 -14.41 21.91
N GLU A 157 16.46 -14.53 21.66
CA GLU A 157 15.81 -15.85 21.58
C GLU A 157 16.30 -16.66 20.38
N PRO A 158 16.36 -18.00 20.48
CA PRO A 158 16.78 -18.83 19.38
C PRO A 158 15.66 -18.96 18.32
N ILE A 159 16.10 -18.97 17.06
CA ILE A 159 15.25 -19.26 15.89
C ILE A 159 15.98 -20.22 14.97
N THR A 160 15.28 -21.15 14.37
CA THR A 160 15.80 -22.08 13.36
C THR A 160 15.00 -21.99 12.07
N PHE A 161 15.63 -22.35 10.97
CA PHE A 161 15.00 -22.37 9.64
C PHE A 161 15.13 -23.75 9.03
N SER A 162 14.03 -24.27 8.52
CA SER A 162 13.97 -25.55 7.81
C SER A 162 13.62 -25.35 6.35
N THR A 163 14.07 -26.26 5.50
CA THR A 163 13.63 -26.32 4.09
C THR A 163 12.11 -26.47 4.04
N LEU A 164 11.50 -25.88 3.01
CA LEU A 164 10.06 -26.05 2.77
C LEU A 164 9.74 -27.52 2.46
N TRP A 165 8.52 -27.92 2.69
CA TRP A 165 8.00 -29.18 2.18
C TRP A 165 7.92 -29.13 0.65
N THR A 166 8.12 -30.28 0.00
CA THR A 166 7.82 -30.39 -1.42
C THR A 166 6.33 -30.22 -1.66
N LYS A 167 5.94 -29.81 -2.87
CA LYS A 167 4.54 -29.68 -3.27
C LYS A 167 3.74 -30.96 -2.97
N GLU A 168 4.28 -32.11 -3.36
CA GLU A 168 3.65 -33.42 -3.16
C GLU A 168 3.44 -33.75 -1.69
N GLU A 169 4.41 -33.43 -0.82
CA GLU A 169 4.26 -33.66 0.61
C GLU A 169 3.27 -32.70 1.27
N ARG A 170 3.22 -31.46 0.79
CA ARG A 170 2.25 -30.46 1.25
C ARG A 170 0.83 -30.85 0.89
N GLU A 171 0.59 -31.18 -0.40
CA GLU A 171 -0.70 -31.69 -0.88
C GLU A 171 -1.13 -32.94 -0.13
N ARG A 172 -0.24 -33.89 0.05
CA ARG A 172 -0.49 -35.12 0.79
C ARG A 172 -0.89 -34.86 2.24
N ARG A 173 -0.30 -33.84 2.91
CA ARG A 173 -0.62 -33.49 4.28
C ARG A 173 -1.92 -32.68 4.38
N MET A 174 -2.22 -31.82 3.39
CA MET A 174 -3.46 -31.07 3.33
C MET A 174 -4.70 -31.95 3.07
N GLU A 175 -4.52 -33.06 2.34
CA GLU A 175 -5.60 -34.01 2.04
C GLU A 175 -5.75 -35.08 3.14
N ALA A 176 -4.76 -35.24 4.01
CA ALA A 176 -4.73 -36.28 5.03
C ALA A 176 -5.70 -35.98 6.17
N THR A 177 -6.36 -37.03 6.64
CA THR A 177 -7.16 -36.99 7.89
C THR A 177 -6.22 -36.92 9.11
N GLN A 178 -6.75 -36.52 10.25
CA GLN A 178 -5.96 -36.43 11.48
C GLN A 178 -5.31 -37.75 11.89
N GLU A 179 -5.99 -38.89 11.68
CA GLU A 179 -5.45 -40.23 11.92
C GLU A 179 -4.29 -40.57 10.96
N GLU A 180 -4.37 -40.10 9.72
CA GLU A 180 -3.32 -40.28 8.72
C GLU A 180 -2.12 -39.37 9.00
N LEU A 181 -2.35 -38.12 9.42
CA LEU A 181 -1.28 -37.20 9.85
C LEU A 181 -0.45 -37.78 11.00
N GLU A 182 -1.10 -38.40 12.01
CA GLU A 182 -0.43 -39.08 13.12
C GLU A 182 0.44 -40.26 12.68
N GLN A 183 0.06 -40.91 11.56
CA GLN A 183 0.79 -42.05 10.99
C GLN A 183 1.88 -41.64 10.00
N MET A 184 1.83 -40.44 9.46
CA MET A 184 2.74 -39.94 8.41
C MET A 184 4.18 -39.71 8.88
N GLY A 185 4.46 -39.69 10.14
CA GLY A 185 5.82 -39.46 10.66
C GLY A 185 6.38 -38.07 10.27
N GLU A 186 7.49 -37.70 10.85
CA GLU A 186 8.22 -36.48 10.47
C GLU A 186 8.91 -36.68 9.10
N VAL A 187 8.67 -35.74 8.19
CA VAL A 187 9.47 -35.63 6.97
C VAL A 187 10.82 -35.03 7.33
N GLU A 188 11.89 -35.70 6.97
CA GLU A 188 13.25 -35.21 7.22
C GLU A 188 13.50 -33.92 6.40
N ARG A 189 13.38 -32.77 7.08
CA ARG A 189 13.75 -31.46 6.53
C ARG A 189 15.15 -31.09 6.99
N LYS A 190 15.90 -30.46 6.11
CA LYS A 190 17.17 -29.87 6.51
C LYS A 190 16.90 -28.64 7.37
N THR A 191 17.40 -28.60 8.58
CA THR A 191 17.22 -27.51 9.53
C THR A 191 18.55 -26.84 9.81
N SER A 192 18.56 -25.52 9.90
CA SER A 192 19.73 -24.73 10.29
C SER A 192 20.13 -24.98 11.73
N ARG A 193 21.35 -24.60 12.08
CA ARG A 193 21.71 -24.40 13.49
C ARG A 193 20.89 -23.22 14.01
N PRO A 194 20.62 -23.16 15.34
CA PRO A 194 19.95 -22.01 15.93
C PRO A 194 20.71 -20.71 15.63
N LEU A 195 19.99 -19.72 15.18
CA LEU A 195 20.42 -18.33 15.03
C LEU A 195 19.79 -17.50 16.17
N THR A 196 20.32 -16.33 16.40
CA THR A 196 19.77 -15.36 17.35
C THR A 196 18.68 -14.54 16.67
N LEU A 197 17.49 -14.44 17.25
CA LEU A 197 16.49 -13.44 16.86
C LEU A 197 16.99 -12.07 17.30
N CYS A 198 17.42 -11.24 16.36
CA CYS A 198 17.96 -9.91 16.63
C CYS A 198 16.90 -8.91 17.06
N GLY A 199 15.63 -9.23 16.89
CA GLY A 199 14.48 -8.42 17.24
C GLY A 199 13.55 -8.19 16.07
N TYR A 200 12.72 -7.18 16.20
CA TYR A 200 11.67 -6.76 15.29
C TYR A 200 11.88 -5.31 14.89
N MET A 201 11.64 -4.95 13.62
CA MET A 201 11.80 -3.59 13.14
C MET A 201 10.65 -3.21 12.20
N ASP A 202 10.04 -2.06 12.46
CA ASP A 202 8.91 -1.55 11.67
C ASP A 202 9.41 -0.79 10.45
N THR A 203 9.06 -1.27 9.26
CA THR A 203 9.44 -0.66 7.98
C THR A 203 8.67 0.63 7.66
N LYS A 204 7.59 0.92 8.39
CA LYS A 204 6.80 2.16 8.25
C LYS A 204 7.19 3.22 9.27
N ALA A 205 8.18 2.95 10.12
CA ALA A 205 8.70 3.96 11.03
C ALA A 205 9.32 5.12 10.26
N GLU A 206 9.17 6.35 10.79
CA GLU A 206 9.70 7.56 10.15
C GLU A 206 11.24 7.47 10.06
N GLY A 207 11.78 7.65 8.86
CA GLY A 207 13.22 7.58 8.60
C GLY A 207 13.77 6.15 8.41
N PHE A 208 12.92 5.13 8.27
CA PHE A 208 13.37 3.78 7.94
C PHE A 208 14.18 3.78 6.62
N PRO A 209 15.33 3.09 6.56
CA PRO A 209 16.16 3.04 5.36
C PRO A 209 15.43 2.51 4.14
N ASP A 210 15.65 3.16 2.99
CA ASP A 210 15.07 2.76 1.71
C ASP A 210 16.00 1.78 0.99
N PHE A 211 15.66 0.50 1.02
CA PHE A 211 16.31 -0.55 0.23
C PHE A 211 15.26 -1.49 -0.37
N PRO A 212 15.58 -2.13 -1.51
CA PRO A 212 14.63 -3.00 -2.21
C PRO A 212 14.28 -4.21 -1.35
N ARG A 213 13.01 -4.59 -1.38
CA ARG A 213 12.47 -5.74 -0.65
C ARG A 213 11.50 -6.49 -1.53
N SER A 214 11.60 -7.82 -1.54
CA SER A 214 10.67 -8.70 -2.25
C SER A 214 9.42 -9.02 -1.41
N TRP A 215 8.86 -8.02 -0.73
CA TRP A 215 7.73 -8.20 0.18
C TRP A 215 6.42 -8.33 -0.58
N HIS A 216 5.75 -9.46 -0.41
CA HIS A 216 4.46 -9.75 -1.02
C HIS A 216 3.40 -10.05 0.05
N GLY A 217 2.67 -9.02 0.47
CA GLY A 217 1.48 -9.17 1.29
C GLY A 217 1.72 -9.19 2.80
N GLU A 218 0.62 -8.95 3.53
CA GLU A 218 0.61 -8.68 4.97
C GLU A 218 0.85 -9.93 5.84
N ASN A 219 0.80 -11.15 5.26
CA ASN A 219 0.78 -12.40 6.01
C ASN A 219 2.07 -13.21 5.95
N ILE A 220 3.12 -12.72 5.29
CA ILE A 220 4.38 -13.43 5.15
C ILE A 220 5.41 -12.84 6.11
N LEU A 221 6.02 -13.68 6.93
CA LEU A 221 7.14 -13.28 7.76
C LEU A 221 8.34 -12.92 6.88
N TYR A 222 8.93 -11.76 7.14
CA TYR A 222 10.05 -11.24 6.38
C TYR A 222 11.28 -11.06 7.25
N PHE A 223 12.29 -11.85 6.99
CA PHE A 223 13.55 -11.80 7.70
C PHE A 223 14.65 -11.22 6.83
N VAL A 224 15.57 -10.53 7.47
CA VAL A 224 16.80 -10.05 6.83
C VAL A 224 18.01 -10.59 7.57
N ILE A 225 19.06 -10.93 6.83
CA ILE A 225 20.26 -11.58 7.33
C ILE A 225 21.49 -11.12 6.54
N SER A 226 22.68 -11.17 7.13
CA SER A 226 23.91 -10.95 6.38
C SER A 226 24.23 -12.14 5.46
N ARG A 227 25.09 -11.92 4.45
CA ARG A 227 25.54 -13.01 3.56
C ARG A 227 26.15 -14.18 4.33
N GLU A 228 27.03 -13.90 5.30
CA GLU A 228 27.64 -14.94 6.12
C GLU A 228 26.62 -15.74 6.94
N GLY A 229 25.55 -15.09 7.38
CA GLY A 229 24.45 -15.75 8.09
C GLY A 229 23.64 -16.64 7.15
N PHE A 230 23.32 -16.14 5.96
CA PHE A 230 22.55 -16.87 4.97
C PHE A 230 23.25 -18.16 4.49
N ASP A 231 24.57 -18.11 4.31
CA ASP A 231 25.37 -19.28 3.90
C ASP A 231 25.34 -20.43 4.92
N LYS A 232 24.84 -20.19 6.15
CA LYS A 232 24.62 -21.20 7.18
C LYS A 232 23.22 -21.83 7.13
N LEU A 233 22.33 -21.26 6.30
CA LEU A 233 20.95 -21.76 6.13
C LEU A 233 20.93 -22.97 5.17
N PRO A 234 19.92 -23.83 5.29
CA PRO A 234 19.81 -25.05 4.47
C PRO A 234 19.23 -24.78 3.07
N THR A 235 19.56 -23.66 2.46
CA THR A 235 19.10 -23.27 1.13
C THR A 235 20.19 -22.52 0.38
N GLU A 236 20.05 -22.41 -0.93
CA GLU A 236 20.93 -21.61 -1.77
C GLU A 236 20.29 -20.25 -2.02
N ALA A 237 21.12 -19.20 -2.13
CA ALA A 237 20.65 -17.85 -2.46
C ALA A 237 20.10 -17.82 -3.89
N LYS A 238 18.92 -17.23 -4.05
CA LYS A 238 18.21 -17.08 -5.30
C LYS A 238 17.83 -15.60 -5.50
N THR A 239 17.66 -15.18 -6.73
CA THR A 239 17.18 -13.83 -7.03
C THR A 239 15.66 -13.78 -6.85
N LEU A 240 15.21 -12.93 -5.94
CA LEU A 240 13.80 -12.77 -5.59
C LEU A 240 13.18 -11.55 -6.30
N LEU A 241 13.97 -10.49 -6.51
CA LEU A 241 13.54 -9.25 -7.14
C LEU A 241 14.69 -8.67 -7.96
N VAL A 242 14.34 -8.11 -9.11
CA VAL A 242 15.23 -7.27 -9.92
C VAL A 242 14.51 -5.94 -10.15
N GLU A 243 15.12 -4.85 -9.68
CA GLU A 243 14.67 -3.48 -9.97
C GLU A 243 15.70 -2.80 -10.87
N MET A 244 15.24 -2.00 -11.81
CA MET A 244 16.09 -1.27 -12.72
C MET A 244 15.34 -0.08 -13.34
N ASP A 245 16.08 0.92 -13.76
CA ASP A 245 15.58 2.05 -14.53
C ASP A 245 16.10 1.97 -15.97
N ALA A 246 15.44 2.68 -16.87
CA ALA A 246 15.92 2.89 -18.22
C ALA A 246 16.81 4.13 -18.30
N GLU A 247 17.73 4.17 -19.27
CA GLU A 247 18.39 5.39 -19.71
C GLU A 247 17.38 6.39 -20.26
N ASP A 248 17.62 7.69 -20.11
CA ASP A 248 16.71 8.74 -20.59
C ASP A 248 16.33 8.56 -22.08
N GLY A 249 15.03 8.42 -22.34
CA GLY A 249 14.47 8.25 -23.66
C GLY A 249 14.52 6.82 -24.23
N ARG A 250 14.89 5.82 -23.42
CA ARG A 250 14.91 4.40 -23.79
C ARG A 250 13.84 3.57 -23.08
N GLU A 251 12.96 4.24 -22.31
CA GLU A 251 11.94 3.62 -21.45
C GLU A 251 11.07 2.61 -22.23
N ALA A 252 10.54 3.03 -23.38
CA ALA A 252 9.68 2.17 -24.20
C ALA A 252 10.42 0.97 -24.84
N ASP A 253 11.72 1.12 -25.15
CA ASP A 253 12.54 0.03 -25.68
C ASP A 253 12.82 -1.00 -24.58
N VAL A 254 13.21 -0.53 -23.38
CA VAL A 254 13.48 -1.37 -22.20
C VAL A 254 12.21 -2.11 -21.79
N GLN A 255 11.07 -1.42 -21.66
CA GLN A 255 9.80 -2.04 -21.35
C GLN A 255 9.47 -3.19 -22.30
N LYS A 256 9.56 -2.95 -23.60
CA LYS A 256 9.28 -3.96 -24.61
C LYS A 256 10.22 -5.17 -24.54
N ASP A 257 11.50 -4.95 -24.24
CA ASP A 257 12.46 -6.04 -24.06
C ASP A 257 12.18 -6.84 -22.78
N VAL A 258 11.86 -6.18 -21.66
CA VAL A 258 11.48 -6.83 -20.41
C VAL A 258 10.19 -7.64 -20.58
N GLU A 259 9.15 -7.08 -21.21
CA GLU A 259 7.91 -7.81 -21.53
C GLU A 259 8.20 -9.06 -22.38
N ARG A 260 9.06 -8.94 -23.39
CA ARG A 260 9.44 -10.06 -24.25
C ARG A 260 10.16 -11.16 -23.46
N ILE A 261 11.11 -10.80 -22.59
CA ILE A 261 11.87 -11.73 -21.76
C ILE A 261 10.92 -12.42 -20.77
N THR A 262 10.10 -11.66 -20.06
CA THR A 262 9.12 -12.15 -19.08
C THR A 262 8.09 -13.08 -19.75
N ALA A 263 7.55 -12.70 -20.89
CA ALA A 263 6.58 -13.52 -21.61
C ALA A 263 7.21 -14.84 -22.15
N ALA A 264 8.48 -14.83 -22.49
CA ALA A 264 9.19 -16.04 -22.90
C ALA A 264 9.42 -16.99 -21.69
N GLU A 265 9.84 -16.42 -20.57
CA GLU A 265 10.05 -17.18 -19.32
C GLU A 265 8.73 -17.75 -18.80
N ASN A 266 7.66 -16.96 -18.76
CA ASN A 266 6.35 -17.43 -18.27
C ASN A 266 5.78 -18.54 -19.14
N ARG A 267 5.98 -18.51 -20.47
CA ARG A 267 5.62 -19.65 -21.33
C ARG A 267 6.40 -20.91 -21.01
N ARG A 268 7.71 -20.78 -20.79
CA ARG A 268 8.55 -21.92 -20.39
C ARG A 268 8.09 -22.53 -19.07
N ARG A 269 7.77 -21.68 -18.10
CA ARG A 269 7.28 -22.08 -16.77
C ARG A 269 5.91 -22.74 -16.83
N ASP A 270 5.00 -22.18 -17.61
CA ASP A 270 3.66 -22.75 -17.82
C ASP A 270 3.73 -24.16 -18.44
N GLU A 271 4.62 -24.36 -19.43
CA GLU A 271 4.89 -25.69 -20.00
C GLU A 271 5.49 -26.66 -18.98
N ALA A 272 6.22 -26.18 -17.98
CA ALA A 272 6.83 -26.98 -16.91
C ALA A 272 5.91 -27.16 -15.69
N GLY A 273 4.76 -26.45 -15.64
CA GLY A 273 3.88 -26.40 -14.45
C GLY A 273 4.50 -25.62 -13.30
N GLU A 274 5.36 -24.66 -13.58
CA GLU A 274 6.02 -23.79 -12.61
C GLU A 274 5.29 -22.44 -12.51
N ALA A 275 5.33 -21.81 -11.34
CA ALA A 275 4.79 -20.46 -11.15
C ALA A 275 5.52 -19.43 -12.02
N GLY A 276 4.78 -18.47 -12.56
CA GLY A 276 5.31 -17.42 -13.41
C GLY A 276 6.17 -16.40 -12.67
N VAL A 277 6.77 -15.50 -13.42
CA VAL A 277 7.37 -14.26 -12.91
C VAL A 277 6.45 -13.10 -13.17
N PHE A 278 6.40 -12.18 -12.24
CA PHE A 278 5.54 -11.00 -12.28
C PHE A 278 6.36 -9.77 -12.64
N PHE A 279 5.87 -9.02 -13.62
CA PHE A 279 6.51 -7.80 -14.08
C PHE A 279 5.61 -6.59 -13.79
N ILE A 280 6.17 -5.57 -13.20
CA ILE A 280 5.52 -4.28 -12.95
C ILE A 280 6.37 -3.19 -13.60
N SER A 281 5.74 -2.32 -14.40
CA SER A 281 6.35 -1.08 -14.86
C SER A 281 5.67 0.13 -14.23
N ALA A 282 6.43 1.19 -14.00
CA ALA A 282 5.89 2.46 -13.53
C ALA A 282 4.87 3.04 -14.53
N GLU A 283 5.14 2.88 -15.83
CA GLU A 283 4.25 3.37 -16.90
C GLU A 283 2.89 2.66 -16.84
N ASP A 284 2.87 1.32 -16.71
CA ASP A 284 1.63 0.55 -16.61
C ASP A 284 0.82 0.93 -15.36
N LEU A 285 1.48 1.08 -14.21
CA LEU A 285 0.82 1.53 -12.98
C LEU A 285 0.29 2.96 -13.09
N LEU A 286 1.02 3.86 -13.71
CA LEU A 286 0.57 5.24 -13.96
C LEU A 286 -0.61 5.28 -14.93
N GLU A 287 -0.62 4.44 -15.97
CA GLU A 287 -1.73 4.33 -16.92
C GLU A 287 -2.97 3.75 -16.23
N GLU A 288 -2.82 2.69 -15.45
CA GLU A 288 -3.91 2.09 -14.67
C GLU A 288 -4.46 3.07 -13.64
N ALA A 289 -3.60 3.71 -12.86
CA ALA A 289 -3.99 4.75 -11.90
C ALA A 289 -4.66 5.93 -12.61
N GLY A 290 -4.13 6.38 -13.74
CA GLY A 290 -4.70 7.43 -14.59
C GLY A 290 -6.12 7.07 -15.06
N SER A 291 -6.33 5.86 -15.50
CA SER A 291 -7.64 5.33 -15.91
C SER A 291 -8.63 5.31 -14.73
N TYR A 292 -8.20 4.84 -13.56
CA TYR A 292 -9.02 4.86 -12.33
C TYR A 292 -9.40 6.28 -11.91
N ILE A 293 -8.44 7.20 -11.93
CA ILE A 293 -8.64 8.61 -11.61
C ILE A 293 -9.60 9.24 -12.60
N PHE A 294 -9.44 8.98 -13.91
CA PHE A 294 -10.33 9.49 -14.94
C PHE A 294 -11.77 9.00 -14.76
N VAL A 295 -11.99 7.70 -14.57
CA VAL A 295 -13.33 7.12 -14.36
C VAL A 295 -13.96 7.68 -13.07
N SER A 296 -13.20 7.76 -11.99
CA SER A 296 -13.67 8.33 -10.72
C SER A 296 -14.06 9.80 -10.88
N ASN A 297 -13.23 10.60 -11.53
CA ASN A 297 -13.51 12.02 -11.81
C ASN A 297 -14.74 12.18 -12.71
N LEU A 298 -14.94 11.31 -13.69
CA LEU A 298 -16.11 11.32 -14.56
C LEU A 298 -17.39 11.04 -13.75
N VAL A 299 -17.40 9.99 -12.95
CA VAL A 299 -18.56 9.61 -12.12
C VAL A 299 -18.90 10.69 -11.11
N PHE A 300 -17.92 11.14 -10.33
CA PHE A 300 -18.15 12.21 -9.35
C PHE A 300 -18.47 13.56 -10.01
N GLY A 301 -17.87 13.83 -11.17
CA GLY A 301 -18.19 15.02 -11.98
C GLY A 301 -19.64 15.03 -12.45
N VAL A 302 -20.16 13.92 -12.95
CA VAL A 302 -21.58 13.80 -13.34
C VAL A 302 -22.49 13.99 -12.14
N ILE A 303 -22.20 13.36 -11.00
CA ILE A 303 -22.97 13.54 -9.76
C ILE A 303 -22.95 15.02 -9.33
N ALA A 304 -21.79 15.66 -9.34
CA ALA A 304 -21.65 17.08 -9.00
C ALA A 304 -22.48 17.97 -9.92
N VAL A 305 -22.46 17.75 -11.23
CA VAL A 305 -23.27 18.50 -12.19
C VAL A 305 -24.76 18.32 -11.93
N LEU A 306 -25.22 17.11 -11.64
CA LEU A 306 -26.63 16.83 -11.30
C LEU A 306 -27.05 17.56 -10.00
N LEU A 307 -26.18 17.55 -8.97
CA LEU A 307 -26.44 18.25 -7.72
C LEU A 307 -26.48 19.79 -7.92
N ILE A 308 -25.57 20.34 -8.71
CA ILE A 308 -25.57 21.77 -9.07
C ILE A 308 -26.87 22.12 -9.80
N PHE A 309 -27.28 21.31 -10.77
CA PHE A 309 -28.51 21.52 -11.52
C PHE A 309 -29.74 21.47 -10.63
N ALA A 310 -29.84 20.48 -9.73
CA ALA A 310 -30.91 20.37 -8.74
C ALA A 310 -30.90 21.59 -7.79
N GLY A 311 -29.74 22.01 -7.32
CA GLY A 311 -29.59 23.20 -6.49
C GLY A 311 -30.03 24.50 -7.19
N LEU A 312 -29.67 24.66 -8.47
CA LEU A 312 -30.08 25.78 -9.30
C LEU A 312 -31.59 25.81 -9.54
N LEU A 313 -32.22 24.69 -9.81
CA LEU A 313 -33.67 24.56 -9.95
C LEU A 313 -34.37 24.95 -8.65
N ASN A 314 -33.89 24.48 -7.52
CA ASN A 314 -34.42 24.85 -6.21
C ASN A 314 -34.27 26.34 -5.94
N TYR A 315 -33.08 26.92 -6.17
CA TYR A 315 -32.83 28.35 -6.03
C TYR A 315 -33.75 29.19 -6.94
N PHE A 316 -33.90 28.78 -8.20
CA PHE A 316 -34.83 29.44 -9.14
C PHE A 316 -36.28 29.39 -8.63
N ASN A 317 -36.74 28.26 -8.13
CA ASN A 317 -38.07 28.12 -7.56
C ASN A 317 -38.28 29.03 -6.34
N VAL A 318 -37.32 29.09 -5.42
CA VAL A 318 -37.36 29.99 -4.25
C VAL A 318 -37.40 31.46 -4.68
N CYS A 319 -36.55 31.84 -5.67
CA CYS A 319 -36.57 33.23 -6.19
C CYS A 319 -37.90 33.60 -6.83
N VAL A 320 -38.46 32.73 -7.70
CA VAL A 320 -39.75 32.99 -8.37
C VAL A 320 -40.87 33.07 -7.35
N THR A 321 -40.94 32.14 -6.40
CA THR A 321 -41.97 32.11 -5.35
C THR A 321 -41.84 33.34 -4.45
N GLY A 322 -40.61 33.74 -4.06
CA GLY A 322 -40.33 34.93 -3.28
C GLY A 322 -40.76 36.21 -3.98
N ILE A 323 -40.51 36.33 -5.29
CA ILE A 323 -40.94 37.48 -6.09
C ILE A 323 -42.48 37.52 -6.19
N LEU A 324 -43.12 36.38 -6.45
CA LEU A 324 -44.59 36.32 -6.59
C LEU A 324 -45.29 36.60 -5.27
N SER A 325 -44.83 36.06 -4.15
CA SER A 325 -45.44 36.30 -2.83
C SER A 325 -45.32 37.75 -2.34
N ARG A 326 -44.22 38.42 -2.73
CA ARG A 326 -43.91 39.82 -2.31
C ARG A 326 -44.31 40.85 -3.38
N ARG A 327 -45.08 40.48 -4.40
CA ARG A 327 -45.46 41.35 -5.52
C ARG A 327 -46.16 42.62 -5.05
N ARG A 328 -47.04 42.53 -4.05
CA ARG A 328 -47.73 43.69 -3.49
C ARG A 328 -46.78 44.67 -2.78
N GLU A 329 -45.76 44.17 -2.14
CA GLU A 329 -44.71 44.96 -1.49
C GLU A 329 -43.90 45.73 -2.56
N PHE A 330 -43.53 45.06 -3.64
CA PHE A 330 -42.81 45.69 -4.76
C PHE A 330 -43.64 46.76 -5.48
N ASP A 331 -44.91 46.52 -5.67
CA ASP A 331 -45.86 47.55 -6.22
C ASP A 331 -45.95 48.77 -5.30
N MET A 332 -45.96 48.59 -3.98
CA MET A 332 -45.93 49.69 -3.02
C MET A 332 -44.60 50.46 -3.07
N LEU A 333 -43.48 49.77 -3.14
CA LEU A 333 -42.16 50.40 -3.25
C LEU A 333 -42.01 51.22 -4.54
N GLU A 334 -42.50 50.72 -5.68
CA GLU A 334 -42.55 51.50 -6.94
C GLU A 334 -43.44 52.72 -6.82
N ARG A 335 -44.56 52.67 -6.10
CA ARG A 335 -45.44 53.82 -5.89
C ARG A 335 -44.84 54.91 -4.96
N ILE A 336 -43.95 54.51 -4.06
CA ILE A 336 -43.18 55.40 -3.18
C ILE A 336 -42.01 56.06 -3.92
N GLY A 337 -41.71 55.63 -5.17
CA GLY A 337 -40.67 56.24 -6.02
C GLY A 337 -39.44 55.41 -6.22
N MET A 338 -39.45 54.12 -5.80
CA MET A 338 -38.35 53.21 -6.07
C MET A 338 -38.31 52.87 -7.54
N THR A 339 -37.13 53.01 -8.15
CA THR A 339 -36.95 52.61 -9.56
C THR A 339 -36.80 51.12 -9.72
N ARG A 340 -37.21 50.56 -10.86
CA ARG A 340 -37.05 49.13 -11.18
C ARG A 340 -35.58 48.67 -11.15
N ARG A 341 -34.64 49.59 -11.35
CA ARG A 341 -33.20 49.28 -11.25
C ARG A 341 -32.81 49.10 -9.79
N GLN A 342 -33.32 49.91 -8.87
CA GLN A 342 -33.09 49.76 -7.43
C GLN A 342 -33.70 48.47 -6.89
N LEU A 343 -34.93 48.11 -7.35
CA LEU A 343 -35.58 46.86 -6.99
C LEU A 343 -34.75 45.62 -7.40
N ARG A 344 -34.23 45.63 -8.64
CA ARG A 344 -33.37 44.52 -9.13
C ARG A 344 -32.08 44.42 -8.32
N TRP A 345 -31.45 45.53 -7.97
CA TRP A 345 -30.27 45.52 -7.14
C TRP A 345 -30.53 45.01 -5.72
N MET A 346 -31.71 45.34 -5.15
CA MET A 346 -32.14 44.84 -3.86
C MET A 346 -32.26 43.28 -3.89
N LEU A 347 -32.92 42.76 -4.92
CA LEU A 347 -33.05 41.30 -5.10
C LEU A 347 -31.71 40.62 -5.38
N ALA A 348 -30.82 41.26 -6.12
CA ALA A 348 -29.48 40.75 -6.34
C ALA A 348 -28.64 40.73 -5.05
N ALA A 349 -28.80 41.75 -4.19
CA ALA A 349 -28.15 41.77 -2.88
C ALA A 349 -28.67 40.68 -1.95
N GLU A 350 -29.98 40.39 -1.96
CA GLU A 350 -30.58 39.26 -1.24
C GLU A 350 -30.02 37.93 -1.74
N GLY A 351 -29.92 37.72 -3.08
CA GLY A 351 -29.29 36.55 -3.70
C GLY A 351 -27.82 36.40 -3.33
N SER A 352 -27.08 37.52 -3.28
CA SER A 352 -25.67 37.52 -2.89
C SER A 352 -25.44 37.04 -1.45
N PHE A 353 -26.38 37.38 -0.54
CA PHE A 353 -26.33 36.93 0.84
C PHE A 353 -26.42 35.41 0.96
N TYR A 354 -27.29 34.76 0.17
CA TYR A 354 -27.38 33.30 0.14
C TYR A 354 -26.08 32.67 -0.36
N VAL A 355 -25.44 33.23 -1.36
CA VAL A 355 -24.14 32.71 -1.87
C VAL A 355 -23.06 32.88 -0.82
N LEU A 356 -22.99 34.01 -0.14
CA LEU A 356 -22.01 34.25 0.92
C LEU A 356 -22.23 33.30 2.09
N ALA A 357 -23.47 33.02 2.48
CA ALA A 357 -23.78 32.06 3.52
C ALA A 357 -23.36 30.61 3.09
N ALA A 358 -23.66 30.22 1.86
CA ALA A 358 -23.25 28.92 1.30
C ALA A 358 -21.72 28.80 1.21
N ALA A 359 -21.03 29.87 0.76
CA ALA A 359 -19.57 29.89 0.70
C ALA A 359 -18.94 29.81 2.11
N ALA A 360 -19.49 30.51 3.09
CA ALA A 360 -19.03 30.42 4.47
C ALA A 360 -19.18 29.00 5.04
N LEU A 361 -20.29 28.34 4.75
CA LEU A 361 -20.56 26.96 5.16
C LEU A 361 -19.61 25.96 4.46
N LEU A 362 -19.33 26.17 3.19
CA LEU A 362 -18.38 25.37 2.42
C LEU A 362 -16.95 25.55 2.95
N LEU A 363 -16.55 26.78 3.26
CA LEU A 363 -15.23 27.09 3.80
C LEU A 363 -15.02 26.65 5.25
N THR A 364 -16.09 26.45 6.03
CA THR A 364 -15.99 25.99 7.43
C THR A 364 -16.24 24.48 7.53
N VAL A 365 -17.47 24.05 7.32
CA VAL A 365 -17.87 22.65 7.46
C VAL A 365 -17.26 21.78 6.36
N GLY A 366 -17.28 22.26 5.11
CA GLY A 366 -16.68 21.53 3.98
C GLY A 366 -15.18 21.31 4.16
N SER A 367 -14.45 22.35 4.59
CA SER A 367 -13.01 22.23 4.88
C SER A 367 -12.72 21.30 6.05
N ALA A 368 -13.55 21.34 7.10
CA ALA A 368 -13.38 20.43 8.24
C ALA A 368 -13.58 18.96 7.84
N ILE A 369 -14.58 18.67 7.00
CA ILE A 369 -14.84 17.32 6.49
C ILE A 369 -13.66 16.85 5.61
N LEU A 370 -13.17 17.72 4.71
CA LEU A 370 -12.03 17.38 3.85
C LEU A 370 -10.76 17.15 4.65
N ALA A 371 -10.49 17.96 5.68
CA ALA A 371 -9.34 17.76 6.56
C ALA A 371 -9.43 16.45 7.33
N ALA A 372 -10.61 16.12 7.88
CA ALA A 372 -10.81 14.85 8.58
C ALA A 372 -10.66 13.64 7.65
N LEU A 373 -11.20 13.73 6.43
CA LEU A 373 -11.04 12.68 5.42
C LEU A 373 -9.59 12.52 4.99
N GLY A 374 -8.88 13.65 4.77
CA GLY A 374 -7.45 13.65 4.43
C GLY A 374 -6.60 13.03 5.53
N ALA A 375 -6.86 13.35 6.80
CA ALA A 375 -6.19 12.74 7.94
C ALA A 375 -6.48 11.23 8.04
N PHE A 376 -7.73 10.83 7.85
CA PHE A 376 -8.13 9.41 7.87
C PHE A 376 -7.46 8.62 6.74
N MET A 377 -7.44 9.16 5.51
CA MET A 377 -6.79 8.48 4.38
C MET A 377 -5.27 8.44 4.56
N GLY A 378 -4.65 9.54 5.03
CA GLY A 378 -3.21 9.57 5.30
C GLY A 378 -2.74 8.64 6.40
N SER A 379 -3.63 8.28 7.35
CA SER A 379 -3.33 7.25 8.38
C SER A 379 -3.46 5.81 7.89
N ARG A 380 -4.08 5.59 6.73
CA ARG A 380 -4.32 4.26 6.15
C ARG A 380 -3.50 3.96 4.91
N ILE A 381 -3.10 5.00 4.18
CA ILE A 381 -2.42 4.89 2.89
C ILE A 381 -1.14 5.70 2.97
N SER A 382 0.01 5.03 2.99
CA SER A 382 1.33 5.64 3.19
C SER A 382 1.74 6.64 2.10
N TRP A 383 1.29 6.42 0.87
CA TRP A 383 1.57 7.29 -0.29
C TRP A 383 0.49 8.35 -0.54
N PHE A 384 -0.53 8.48 0.33
CA PHE A 384 -1.59 9.47 0.16
C PHE A 384 -1.12 10.87 0.55
N ALA A 385 -1.04 11.78 -0.42
CA ALA A 385 -0.78 13.20 -0.21
C ALA A 385 -2.06 14.02 -0.37
N PHE A 386 -2.46 14.74 0.68
CA PHE A 386 -3.65 15.58 0.65
C PHE A 386 -3.35 16.97 0.08
N HIS A 387 -4.01 17.34 -1.02
CA HIS A 387 -3.91 18.66 -1.62
C HIS A 387 -5.24 19.41 -1.51
N TRP A 388 -5.19 20.64 -1.02
CA TRP A 388 -6.38 21.47 -0.94
C TRP A 388 -6.90 21.86 -2.33
N PRO A 389 -8.18 21.58 -2.68
CA PRO A 389 -8.75 21.90 -3.99
C PRO A 389 -9.14 23.39 -4.10
N VAL A 390 -8.19 24.29 -3.86
CA VAL A 390 -8.46 25.75 -3.82
C VAL A 390 -8.96 26.28 -5.16
N GLY A 391 -8.34 25.86 -6.26
CA GLY A 391 -8.70 26.30 -7.61
C GLY A 391 -10.12 25.92 -8.01
N PRO A 392 -10.49 24.62 -7.97
CA PRO A 392 -11.87 24.19 -8.24
C PRO A 392 -12.90 24.81 -7.30
N ALA A 393 -12.62 24.93 -6.01
CA ALA A 393 -13.52 25.54 -5.04
C ALA A 393 -13.77 27.04 -5.34
N ALA A 394 -12.73 27.79 -5.68
CA ALA A 394 -12.83 29.20 -6.07
C ALA A 394 -13.65 29.36 -7.37
N LEU A 395 -13.38 28.52 -8.38
CA LEU A 395 -14.10 28.55 -9.64
C LEU A 395 -15.61 28.27 -9.47
N MET A 396 -15.94 27.25 -8.67
CA MET A 396 -17.34 26.91 -8.36
C MET A 396 -18.04 28.00 -7.60
N THR A 397 -17.39 28.60 -6.60
CA THR A 397 -17.95 29.72 -5.82
C THR A 397 -18.19 30.94 -6.70
N ALA A 398 -17.26 31.31 -7.57
CA ALA A 398 -17.40 32.38 -8.53
C ALA A 398 -18.55 32.13 -9.51
N GLY A 399 -18.66 30.92 -10.03
CA GLY A 399 -19.75 30.50 -10.92
C GLY A 399 -21.12 30.60 -10.26
N LEU A 400 -21.26 30.12 -9.04
CA LEU A 400 -22.48 30.28 -8.24
C LEU A 400 -22.84 31.76 -8.00
N PHE A 401 -21.83 32.60 -7.71
CA PHE A 401 -22.04 34.02 -7.52
C PHE A 401 -22.61 34.68 -8.79
N VAL A 402 -22.04 34.41 -9.95
CA VAL A 402 -22.55 34.92 -11.24
C VAL A 402 -23.97 34.44 -11.51
N ILE A 403 -24.30 33.20 -11.24
CA ILE A 403 -25.65 32.65 -11.45
C ILE A 403 -26.65 33.32 -10.51
N CYS A 404 -26.31 33.43 -9.22
CA CYS A 404 -27.20 34.03 -8.25
C CYS A 404 -27.44 35.54 -8.48
N LEU A 405 -26.50 36.23 -9.12
CA LEU A 405 -26.70 37.59 -9.58
C LEU A 405 -27.60 37.68 -10.82
N THR A 406 -27.49 36.75 -11.75
CA THR A 406 -28.21 36.80 -13.05
C THR A 406 -29.66 36.31 -12.94
N VAL A 407 -29.96 35.32 -12.10
CA VAL A 407 -31.31 34.74 -11.96
C VAL A 407 -32.37 35.77 -11.57
N PRO A 408 -32.16 36.64 -10.58
CA PRO A 408 -33.14 37.67 -10.24
C PRO A 408 -33.42 38.67 -11.38
N PHE A 409 -32.39 39.01 -12.18
CA PHE A 409 -32.57 39.86 -13.37
C PHE A 409 -33.42 39.23 -14.44
N LEU A 410 -33.28 37.91 -14.65
CA LEU A 410 -34.05 37.14 -15.62
C LEU A 410 -35.49 36.93 -15.13
N ALA A 411 -35.68 36.62 -13.86
CA ALA A 411 -37.00 36.41 -13.26
C ALA A 411 -37.87 37.68 -13.31
N CYS A 412 -37.29 38.85 -13.01
CA CYS A 412 -37.98 40.14 -13.14
C CYS A 412 -38.34 40.55 -14.58
N ARG A 413 -37.69 39.98 -15.59
CA ARG A 413 -37.97 40.25 -17.02
C ARG A 413 -39.16 39.44 -17.56
N ARG A 414 -39.43 38.24 -17.01
CA ARG A 414 -40.54 37.35 -17.42
C ARG A 414 -41.85 37.57 -16.67
N GLY A 415 -41.90 38.42 -15.67
CA GLY A 415 -43.11 38.74 -14.90
C GLY A 415 -44.06 39.78 -15.58
N ARG A 416 -43.98 39.92 -16.89
CA ARG A 416 -44.94 40.69 -17.71
C ARG A 416 -46.00 39.79 -18.34
#